data_8c3c98cab537069b2729298d4e41127f
#
_entry.id   8c3c98cab537069b2729298d4e41127f
#
_cell.length_a   1.000
_cell.length_b   1.000
_cell.length_c   1.000
_cell.angle_alpha   90.00
_cell.angle_beta   90.00
_cell.angle_gamma   90.00
#
_symmetry.space_group_name_H-M   'P 1'
#
loop_
_entity.id
_entity.type
_entity.pdbx_description
1 polymer ?
#
loop_
_entity_poly.entity_id
_entity_poly.type
_entity_poly.pdbx_seq_one_letter_code
_entity_poly.pdbx_strand_id
1 'polypeptide(L)'
;MKISKVILFFIISISFVTDTSAFIPSDSIKILPEFRNVKWNSSLKEVREKETAHYLQTFYGFGIEALSYKGKIAGLDARIDYDFKDKRLSEGSYRIISEDNFKEDFQTLLIFLENQYGKPGFRAGPLYTFDSVRIKTNDHDLYAGPSIYWVFKNGFIGLISQKYKEEITLTILYVYNSTIDEYNLQNAVELKNFKVIKY
;
A
#
# COMPACT_ATOMS: atom_id res chain seq x y z
N MET A 1 -10.25 4.99 -47.80
CA MET A 1 -9.95 3.65 -47.27
C MET A 1 -9.36 3.84 -45.90
N LYS A 2 -10.19 3.66 -44.81
CA LYS A 2 -9.79 3.90 -43.42
C LYS A 2 -9.19 2.61 -42.85
N ILE A 3 -7.92 2.65 -42.52
CA ILE A 3 -7.22 1.53 -41.87
C ILE A 3 -7.58 1.56 -40.39
N SER A 4 -8.36 0.56 -39.99
CA SER A 4 -8.73 0.32 -38.62
C SER A 4 -7.48 -0.15 -37.83
N LYS A 5 -7.06 0.64 -36.84
CA LYS A 5 -5.98 0.25 -35.94
C LYS A 5 -6.51 -0.79 -34.92
N VAL A 6 -6.19 -2.05 -35.16
CA VAL A 6 -6.36 -3.12 -34.21
C VAL A 6 -5.40 -2.88 -33.06
N ILE A 7 -5.93 -2.52 -31.90
CA ILE A 7 -5.17 -2.42 -30.66
C ILE A 7 -5.04 -3.85 -30.13
N LEU A 8 -3.85 -4.40 -30.28
CA LEU A 8 -3.47 -5.70 -29.75
C LEU A 8 -3.31 -5.56 -28.23
N PHE A 9 -4.28 -6.08 -27.46
CA PHE A 9 -4.17 -6.19 -26.01
C PHE A 9 -3.13 -7.26 -25.69
N PHE A 10 -1.93 -6.85 -25.30
CA PHE A 10 -0.99 -7.71 -24.59
C PHE A 10 -1.51 -7.88 -23.16
N ILE A 11 -2.16 -9.02 -22.91
CA ILE A 11 -2.34 -9.56 -21.56
C ILE A 11 -0.93 -10.00 -21.15
N ILE A 12 -0.25 -9.18 -20.36
CA ILE A 12 0.94 -9.61 -19.66
C ILE A 12 0.46 -10.55 -18.56
N SER A 13 0.43 -11.84 -18.86
CA SER A 13 0.41 -12.86 -17.83
C SER A 13 1.72 -12.73 -17.09
N ILE A 14 1.70 -12.03 -15.94
CA ILE A 14 2.79 -12.06 -15.00
C ILE A 14 2.80 -13.48 -14.44
N SER A 15 3.60 -14.34 -15.06
CA SER A 15 3.96 -15.62 -14.47
C SER A 15 4.79 -15.27 -13.23
N PHE A 16 4.11 -15.20 -12.08
CA PHE A 16 4.80 -15.22 -10.81
C PHE A 16 5.57 -16.55 -10.79
N VAL A 17 6.89 -16.46 -10.83
CA VAL A 17 7.72 -17.53 -10.32
C VAL A 17 7.40 -17.57 -8.83
N THR A 18 6.38 -18.33 -8.50
CA THR A 18 6.05 -18.67 -7.14
C THR A 18 7.15 -19.60 -6.68
N ASP A 19 8.13 -19.02 -5.99
CA ASP A 19 8.81 -19.79 -4.97
C ASP A 19 7.71 -20.16 -3.98
N THR A 20 7.14 -21.33 -4.18
CA THR A 20 6.12 -21.91 -3.33
C THR A 20 6.78 -22.37 -2.02
N SER A 21 7.33 -21.42 -1.28
CA SER A 21 7.55 -21.62 0.14
C SER A 21 6.17 -21.71 0.75
N ALA A 22 5.80 -22.93 1.08
CA ALA A 22 4.51 -23.36 1.56
C ALA A 22 3.84 -22.31 2.44
N PHE A 23 2.65 -21.87 2.02
CA PHE A 23 1.69 -21.24 2.90
C PHE A 23 1.42 -22.22 4.04
N ILE A 24 2.03 -22.02 5.17
CA ILE A 24 1.71 -22.74 6.41
C ILE A 24 0.48 -22.02 6.96
N PRO A 25 -0.70 -22.65 6.95
CA PRO A 25 -1.84 -22.13 7.68
C PRO A 25 -1.44 -22.15 9.15
N SER A 26 -1.14 -21.02 9.73
CA SER A 26 -1.06 -20.91 11.18
C SER A 26 -2.45 -21.18 11.74
N ASP A 27 -2.59 -22.15 12.62
CA ASP A 27 -3.85 -22.59 13.28
C ASP A 27 -4.55 -21.48 14.11
N SER A 28 -4.09 -20.24 14.04
CA SER A 28 -4.75 -19.06 14.54
C SER A 28 -4.58 -17.90 13.56
N ILE A 29 -5.41 -17.82 12.53
CA ILE A 29 -5.46 -16.62 11.68
C ILE A 29 -5.93 -15.47 12.57
N LYS A 30 -4.99 -14.62 12.92
CA LYS A 30 -5.23 -13.43 13.77
C LYS A 30 -6.19 -12.47 13.05
N ILE A 31 -6.92 -11.69 13.81
CA ILE A 31 -7.73 -10.57 13.31
C ILE A 31 -6.78 -9.38 13.06
N LEU A 32 -7.01 -8.64 11.97
CA LEU A 32 -6.28 -7.41 11.67
C LEU A 32 -6.41 -6.44 12.85
N PRO A 33 -5.31 -5.95 13.43
CA PRO A 33 -5.34 -5.02 14.55
C PRO A 33 -5.95 -3.67 14.14
N GLU A 34 -6.43 -2.92 15.11
CA GLU A 34 -6.84 -1.53 14.90
C GLU A 34 -5.65 -0.69 14.38
N PHE A 35 -5.95 0.28 13.51
CA PHE A 35 -4.93 1.21 13.05
C PHE A 35 -4.83 2.39 14.03
N ARG A 36 -3.68 2.52 14.72
CA ARG A 36 -3.41 3.60 15.68
C ARG A 36 -4.51 3.77 16.74
N ASN A 37 -5.02 2.68 17.30
CA ASN A 37 -6.12 2.67 18.29
C ASN A 37 -7.48 3.20 17.74
N VAL A 38 -7.62 3.27 16.43
CA VAL A 38 -8.88 3.58 15.77
C VAL A 38 -9.49 2.28 15.23
N LYS A 39 -10.73 2.02 15.59
CA LYS A 39 -11.48 0.84 15.13
C LYS A 39 -11.75 0.92 13.63
N TRP A 40 -11.67 -0.21 12.95
CA TRP A 40 -12.18 -0.33 11.59
C TRP A 40 -13.67 0.03 11.55
N ASN A 41 -14.12 0.55 10.42
CA ASN A 41 -15.47 1.09 10.23
C ASN A 41 -15.80 2.36 11.07
N SER A 42 -14.84 2.96 11.75
CA SER A 42 -15.05 4.28 12.37
C SER A 42 -15.38 5.34 11.32
N SER A 43 -16.18 6.31 11.72
CA SER A 43 -16.45 7.50 10.90
C SER A 43 -15.27 8.47 10.93
N LEU A 44 -15.21 9.38 9.97
CA LEU A 44 -14.22 10.46 9.93
C LEU A 44 -14.18 11.27 11.23
N LYS A 45 -15.33 11.55 11.82
CA LYS A 45 -15.44 12.28 13.10
C LYS A 45 -14.74 11.51 14.23
N GLU A 46 -15.00 10.20 14.35
CA GLU A 46 -14.38 9.36 15.39
C GLU A 46 -12.88 9.25 15.21
N VAL A 47 -12.37 9.22 13.96
CA VAL A 47 -10.92 9.25 13.69
C VAL A 47 -10.33 10.57 14.16
N ARG A 48 -10.95 11.71 13.83
CA ARG A 48 -10.49 13.04 14.26
C ARG A 48 -10.46 13.20 15.78
N GLU A 49 -11.38 12.60 16.47
CA GLU A 49 -11.46 12.65 17.94
C GLU A 49 -10.37 11.80 18.62
N LYS A 50 -9.93 10.74 17.96
CA LYS A 50 -8.96 9.81 18.55
C LYS A 50 -7.51 10.05 18.11
N GLU A 51 -7.30 10.57 16.88
CA GLU A 51 -5.96 10.80 16.37
C GLU A 51 -5.33 12.02 17.06
N THR A 52 -4.13 11.83 17.59
CA THR A 52 -3.37 12.86 18.32
C THR A 52 -2.22 13.45 17.52
N ALA A 53 -1.93 12.89 16.35
CA ALA A 53 -0.88 13.40 15.46
C ALA A 53 -1.28 14.76 14.87
N HIS A 54 -0.29 15.50 14.39
CA HIS A 54 -0.52 16.82 13.78
C HIS A 54 -1.33 16.69 12.49
N TYR A 55 -2.55 17.23 12.49
CA TYR A 55 -3.43 17.25 11.32
C TYR A 55 -2.81 18.06 10.17
N LEU A 56 -2.85 17.51 8.96
CA LEU A 56 -2.38 18.17 7.75
C LEU A 56 -3.55 18.63 6.88
N GLN A 57 -4.39 17.70 6.46
CA GLN A 57 -5.48 17.99 5.51
C GLN A 57 -6.56 16.92 5.49
N THR A 58 -7.71 17.28 4.92
CA THR A 58 -8.72 16.33 4.45
C THR A 58 -8.73 16.38 2.92
N PHE A 59 -8.77 15.22 2.30
CA PHE A 59 -8.91 15.04 0.86
C PHE A 59 -10.30 14.49 0.55
N TYR A 60 -10.93 15.04 -0.51
CA TYR A 60 -12.18 14.54 -1.08
C TYR A 60 -12.00 14.43 -2.59
N GLY A 61 -12.07 13.24 -3.14
CA GLY A 61 -11.94 13.05 -4.59
C GLY A 61 -12.03 11.59 -5.00
N PHE A 62 -12.43 11.34 -6.23
CA PHE A 62 -12.51 9.99 -6.82
C PHE A 62 -13.32 8.96 -6.01
N GLY A 63 -14.31 9.41 -5.24
CA GLY A 63 -15.08 8.54 -4.35
C GLY A 63 -14.37 8.17 -3.05
N ILE A 64 -13.20 8.72 -2.79
CA ILE A 64 -12.42 8.53 -1.57
C ILE A 64 -12.50 9.79 -0.72
N GLU A 65 -12.67 9.60 0.56
CA GLU A 65 -12.51 10.62 1.59
C GLU A 65 -11.32 10.19 2.46
N ALA A 66 -10.35 11.09 2.68
CA ALA A 66 -9.15 10.78 3.44
C ALA A 66 -8.77 11.87 4.43
N LEU A 67 -8.22 11.45 5.58
CA LEU A 67 -7.58 12.33 6.55
C LEU A 67 -6.08 12.08 6.57
N SER A 68 -5.30 13.15 6.56
CA SER A 68 -3.84 13.07 6.61
C SER A 68 -3.27 13.79 7.82
N TYR A 69 -2.26 13.18 8.41
CA TYR A 69 -1.54 13.69 9.59
C TYR A 69 -0.03 13.53 9.40
N LYS A 70 0.74 14.30 10.14
CA LYS A 70 2.20 14.16 10.25
C LYS A 70 2.55 13.43 11.55
N GLY A 71 3.38 12.40 11.46
CA GLY A 71 3.83 11.64 12.63
C GLY A 71 5.11 10.86 12.38
N LYS A 72 5.32 9.82 13.16
CA LYS A 72 6.48 8.93 13.05
C LYS A 72 6.06 7.47 13.16
N ILE A 73 6.86 6.60 12.55
CA ILE A 73 6.80 5.15 12.69
C ILE A 73 8.22 4.58 12.74
N ALA A 74 8.53 3.76 13.74
CA ALA A 74 9.87 3.18 13.93
C ALA A 74 11.02 4.22 13.91
N GLY A 75 10.76 5.46 14.38
CA GLY A 75 11.72 6.56 14.36
C GLY A 75 11.74 7.39 13.07
N LEU A 76 11.16 6.90 11.98
CA LEU A 76 11.10 7.59 10.68
C LEU A 76 9.93 8.57 10.63
N ASP A 77 10.15 9.73 10.01
CA ASP A 77 9.09 10.70 9.73
C ASP A 77 8.12 10.12 8.69
N ALA A 78 6.84 10.26 8.95
CA ALA A 78 5.80 9.66 8.12
C ALA A 78 4.60 10.61 7.97
N ARG A 79 3.98 10.55 6.80
CA ARG A 79 2.60 10.96 6.61
C ARG A 79 1.71 9.77 7.00
N ILE A 80 0.69 10.04 7.79
CA ILE A 80 -0.29 9.06 8.24
C ILE A 80 -1.58 9.37 7.51
N ASP A 81 -2.11 8.40 6.77
CA ASP A 81 -3.36 8.56 6.05
C ASP A 81 -4.42 7.57 6.56
N TYR A 82 -5.67 8.05 6.63
CA TYR A 82 -6.87 7.28 6.92
C TYR A 82 -7.81 7.41 5.75
N ASP A 83 -8.13 6.32 5.07
CA ASP A 83 -8.96 6.32 3.87
C ASP A 83 -10.32 5.69 4.18
N PHE A 84 -11.37 6.38 3.73
CA PHE A 84 -12.76 6.04 4.02
C PHE A 84 -13.46 5.60 2.74
N LYS A 85 -13.99 4.38 2.77
CA LYS A 85 -14.92 3.86 1.77
C LYS A 85 -16.32 3.89 2.37
N ASP A 86 -17.29 4.44 1.63
CA ASP A 86 -18.68 4.60 2.11
C ASP A 86 -18.76 5.28 3.51
N LYS A 87 -17.91 6.30 3.73
CA LYS A 87 -17.79 7.06 4.98
C LYS A 87 -17.33 6.23 6.18
N ARG A 88 -16.74 5.07 5.95
CA ARG A 88 -16.22 4.16 6.95
C ARG A 88 -14.75 3.90 6.74
N LEU A 89 -13.96 3.95 7.81
CA LEU A 89 -12.54 3.66 7.77
C LEU A 89 -12.30 2.25 7.24
N SER A 90 -11.65 2.15 6.09
CA SER A 90 -11.31 0.90 5.41
C SER A 90 -9.82 0.68 5.27
N GLU A 91 -9.03 1.76 5.20
CA GLU A 91 -7.58 1.68 5.05
C GLU A 91 -6.89 2.68 5.97
N GLY A 92 -5.70 2.32 6.43
CA GLY A 92 -4.80 3.19 7.16
C GLY A 92 -3.38 3.01 6.65
N SER A 93 -2.61 4.08 6.51
CA SER A 93 -1.24 3.95 6.04
C SER A 93 -0.25 4.89 6.71
N TYR A 94 1.01 4.46 6.73
CA TYR A 94 2.17 5.32 6.94
C TYR A 94 2.93 5.41 5.64
N ARG A 95 3.17 6.61 5.16
CA ARG A 95 3.94 6.88 3.96
C ARG A 95 5.22 7.62 4.33
N ILE A 96 6.35 7.03 4.00
CA ILE A 96 7.70 7.52 4.29
C ILE A 96 8.39 7.81 2.96
N ILE A 97 8.95 9.00 2.79
CA ILE A 97 9.85 9.33 1.68
C ILE A 97 11.25 8.91 2.13
N SER A 98 11.84 7.97 1.41
CA SER A 98 13.18 7.44 1.68
C SER A 98 14.09 7.83 0.52
N GLU A 99 14.91 8.86 0.72
CA GLU A 99 15.79 9.38 -0.34
C GLU A 99 17.03 8.50 -0.50
N ASP A 100 17.99 8.59 0.41
CA ASP A 100 19.30 7.97 0.28
C ASP A 100 19.45 6.65 1.06
N ASN A 101 18.58 6.38 2.02
CA ASN A 101 18.70 5.26 2.97
C ASN A 101 17.64 4.17 2.78
N PHE A 102 17.16 3.98 1.55
CA PHE A 102 16.05 3.06 1.27
C PHE A 102 16.20 1.66 1.90
N LYS A 103 17.39 1.06 1.82
CA LYS A 103 17.61 -0.29 2.34
C LYS A 103 17.52 -0.33 3.85
N GLU A 104 18.12 0.63 4.51
CA GLU A 104 18.13 0.78 5.97
C GLU A 104 16.73 1.08 6.50
N ASP A 105 16.01 2.00 5.86
CA ASP A 105 14.65 2.37 6.21
C ASP A 105 13.69 1.19 6.01
N PHE A 106 13.78 0.51 4.86
CA PHE A 106 13.00 -0.69 4.59
C PHE A 106 13.26 -1.80 5.62
N GLN A 107 14.53 -2.05 5.94
CA GLN A 107 14.91 -3.06 6.94
C GLN A 107 14.42 -2.68 8.34
N THR A 108 14.49 -1.39 8.71
CA THR A 108 13.97 -0.87 9.98
C THR A 108 12.47 -1.12 10.11
N LEU A 109 11.70 -0.81 9.06
CA LEU A 109 10.27 -1.04 9.02
C LEU A 109 9.93 -2.53 9.03
N LEU A 110 10.69 -3.35 8.31
CA LEU A 110 10.52 -4.80 8.28
C LEU A 110 10.69 -5.41 9.68
N ILE A 111 11.80 -5.09 10.36
CA ILE A 111 12.06 -5.56 11.73
C ILE A 111 10.97 -5.08 12.69
N PHE A 112 10.54 -3.82 12.58
CA PHE A 112 9.46 -3.27 13.38
C PHE A 112 8.16 -4.07 13.22
N LEU A 113 7.77 -4.39 11.99
CA LEU A 113 6.56 -5.14 11.69
C LEU A 113 6.69 -6.63 12.09
N GLU A 114 7.85 -7.24 11.87
CA GLU A 114 8.11 -8.63 12.29
C GLU A 114 8.05 -8.78 13.84
N ASN A 115 8.52 -7.79 14.58
CA ASN A 115 8.42 -7.77 16.05
C ASN A 115 6.97 -7.65 16.52
N GLN A 116 6.10 -6.96 15.78
CA GLN A 116 4.70 -6.78 16.16
C GLN A 116 3.79 -7.92 15.68
N TYR A 117 4.00 -8.40 14.47
CA TYR A 117 3.06 -9.30 13.81
C TYR A 117 3.63 -10.70 13.54
N GLY A 118 4.92 -10.89 13.78
CA GLY A 118 5.63 -12.13 13.49
C GLY A 118 6.12 -12.17 12.02
N LYS A 119 6.50 -13.36 11.57
CA LYS A 119 6.98 -13.54 10.20
C LYS A 119 5.87 -13.24 9.18
N PRO A 120 6.21 -12.58 8.05
CA PRO A 120 5.24 -12.31 7.00
C PRO A 120 4.79 -13.59 6.31
N GLY A 121 3.54 -13.59 5.84
CA GLY A 121 2.96 -14.73 5.13
C GLY A 121 3.27 -14.75 3.63
N PHE A 122 3.57 -13.56 3.04
CA PHE A 122 3.79 -13.46 1.60
C PHE A 122 4.80 -12.37 1.27
N ARG A 123 5.59 -12.59 0.21
CA ARG A 123 6.56 -11.62 -0.33
C ARG A 123 6.40 -11.54 -1.85
N ALA A 124 6.46 -10.33 -2.40
CA ALA A 124 6.44 -10.09 -3.84
C ALA A 124 7.60 -9.18 -4.24
N GLY A 125 8.17 -9.45 -5.41
CA GLY A 125 9.28 -8.70 -5.97
C GLY A 125 10.65 -9.06 -5.34
N PRO A 126 11.74 -8.68 -6.03
CA PRO A 126 13.09 -8.89 -5.53
C PRO A 126 13.36 -7.95 -4.36
N LEU A 127 14.04 -8.48 -3.32
CA LEU A 127 14.46 -7.67 -2.19
C LEU A 127 15.49 -6.62 -2.65
N TYR A 128 15.21 -5.35 -2.34
CA TYR A 128 16.11 -4.20 -2.54
C TYR A 128 16.41 -3.78 -3.98
N THR A 129 15.59 -4.17 -4.95
CA THR A 129 15.71 -3.65 -6.33
C THR A 129 14.36 -3.18 -6.86
N PHE A 130 14.37 -2.20 -7.77
CA PHE A 130 13.21 -1.68 -8.47
C PHE A 130 13.15 -2.12 -9.94
N ASP A 131 14.01 -3.08 -10.33
CA ASP A 131 14.24 -3.39 -11.74
C ASP A 131 13.18 -4.28 -12.37
N SER A 132 12.24 -4.82 -11.59
CA SER A 132 11.43 -5.93 -12.05
C SER A 132 10.04 -5.56 -12.54
N VAL A 133 9.45 -4.44 -12.14
CA VAL A 133 8.10 -4.06 -12.61
C VAL A 133 8.03 -2.57 -12.89
N ARG A 134 8.12 -2.22 -14.17
CA ARG A 134 7.86 -0.88 -14.67
C ARG A 134 6.38 -0.74 -14.99
N ILE A 135 5.68 0.06 -14.23
CA ILE A 135 4.28 0.42 -14.52
C ILE A 135 4.32 1.69 -15.38
N LYS A 136 4.04 1.55 -16.67
CA LYS A 136 3.90 2.72 -17.54
C LYS A 136 2.60 3.43 -17.20
N THR A 137 2.70 4.63 -16.65
CA THR A 137 1.61 5.59 -16.60
C THR A 137 1.69 6.52 -17.83
N ASN A 138 0.64 7.26 -18.13
CA ASN A 138 0.59 8.10 -19.35
C ASN A 138 1.73 9.14 -19.44
N ASP A 139 2.28 9.57 -18.31
CA ASP A 139 3.28 10.65 -18.25
C ASP A 139 4.59 10.25 -17.58
N HIS A 140 4.64 9.16 -16.82
CA HIS A 140 5.82 8.81 -16.02
C HIS A 140 5.93 7.31 -15.75
N ASP A 141 7.15 6.86 -15.51
CA ASP A 141 7.43 5.50 -15.08
C ASP A 141 7.34 5.39 -13.56
N LEU A 142 6.45 4.53 -13.08
CA LEU A 142 6.39 4.09 -11.70
C LEU A 142 7.04 2.71 -11.61
N TYR A 143 7.97 2.52 -10.67
CA TYR A 143 8.62 1.25 -10.43
C TYR A 143 8.13 0.66 -9.11
N ALA A 144 7.61 -0.56 -9.16
CA ALA A 144 7.31 -1.31 -7.96
C ALA A 144 8.58 -1.97 -7.45
N GLY A 145 8.85 -1.79 -6.18
CA GLY A 145 9.93 -2.46 -5.46
C GLY A 145 9.43 -3.65 -4.65
N PRO A 146 10.23 -4.12 -3.68
CA PRO A 146 9.84 -5.21 -2.79
C PRO A 146 8.58 -4.89 -2.02
N SER A 147 7.73 -5.90 -1.88
CA SER A 147 6.50 -5.82 -1.10
C SER A 147 6.37 -7.06 -0.21
N ILE A 148 6.03 -6.86 1.04
CA ILE A 148 5.94 -7.91 2.06
C ILE A 148 4.59 -7.78 2.76
N TYR A 149 3.89 -8.92 2.99
CA TYR A 149 2.54 -8.91 3.48
C TYR A 149 2.34 -9.84 4.69
N TRP A 150 1.57 -9.37 5.67
CA TRP A 150 1.02 -10.12 6.79
C TRP A 150 -0.48 -10.26 6.56
N VAL A 151 -0.94 -11.50 6.40
CA VAL A 151 -2.34 -11.81 6.10
C VAL A 151 -3.09 -12.09 7.39
N PHE A 152 -4.29 -11.51 7.51
CA PHE A 152 -5.21 -11.65 8.64
C PHE A 152 -6.56 -12.17 8.15
N LYS A 153 -7.40 -12.62 9.07
CA LYS A 153 -8.74 -13.14 8.73
C LYS A 153 -9.62 -12.13 7.99
N ASN A 154 -9.44 -10.85 8.30
CA ASN A 154 -10.28 -9.76 7.83
C ASN A 154 -9.47 -8.63 7.17
N GLY A 155 -8.36 -8.96 6.54
CA GLY A 155 -7.54 -7.97 5.84
C GLY A 155 -6.06 -8.33 5.81
N PHE A 156 -5.23 -7.34 5.56
CA PHE A 156 -3.78 -7.53 5.53
C PHE A 156 -3.02 -6.26 5.93
N ILE A 157 -1.73 -6.44 6.25
CA ILE A 157 -0.75 -5.36 6.37
C ILE A 157 0.29 -5.58 5.27
N GLY A 158 0.61 -4.52 4.51
CA GLY A 158 1.64 -4.54 3.48
C GLY A 158 2.76 -3.56 3.80
N LEU A 159 4.01 -3.98 3.72
CA LEU A 159 5.16 -3.09 3.57
C LEU A 159 5.50 -3.04 2.09
N ILE A 160 5.23 -1.91 1.45
CA ILE A 160 5.27 -1.72 0.00
C ILE A 160 6.28 -0.63 -0.32
N SER A 161 7.08 -0.84 -1.34
CA SER A 161 8.00 0.17 -1.84
C SER A 161 7.70 0.52 -3.29
N GLN A 162 7.80 1.81 -3.59
CA GLN A 162 7.57 2.36 -4.92
C GLN A 162 8.63 3.41 -5.24
N LYS A 163 9.09 3.46 -6.48
CA LYS A 163 9.97 4.52 -6.97
C LYS A 163 9.27 5.28 -8.09
N TYR A 164 9.22 6.60 -7.93
CA TYR A 164 8.71 7.53 -8.92
C TYR A 164 9.77 8.58 -9.19
N LYS A 165 10.32 8.61 -10.42
CA LYS A 165 11.53 9.39 -10.73
C LYS A 165 12.66 8.99 -9.77
N GLU A 166 13.19 9.95 -9.01
CA GLU A 166 14.24 9.72 -8.01
C GLU A 166 13.69 9.50 -6.59
N GLU A 167 12.40 9.75 -6.38
CA GLU A 167 11.77 9.60 -5.08
C GLU A 167 11.38 8.14 -4.83
N ILE A 168 11.83 7.60 -3.71
CA ILE A 168 11.41 6.29 -3.20
C ILE A 168 10.44 6.50 -2.05
N THR A 169 9.28 5.90 -2.17
CA THR A 169 8.26 5.89 -1.12
C THR A 169 8.15 4.50 -0.51
N LEU A 170 8.22 4.44 0.81
CA LEU A 170 7.88 3.26 1.61
C LEU A 170 6.51 3.46 2.22
N THR A 171 5.64 2.49 2.06
CA THR A 171 4.29 2.53 2.61
C THR A 171 4.03 1.31 3.48
N ILE A 172 3.67 1.54 4.75
CA ILE A 172 3.02 0.50 5.55
C ILE A 172 1.52 0.71 5.38
N LEU A 173 0.86 -0.26 4.77
CA LEU A 173 -0.55 -0.21 4.42
C LEU A 173 -1.33 -1.24 5.23
N TYR A 174 -2.40 -0.81 5.87
CA TYR A 174 -3.38 -1.65 6.58
C TYR A 174 -4.69 -1.61 5.80
N VAL A 175 -5.16 -2.75 5.34
CA VAL A 175 -6.40 -2.86 4.56
C VAL A 175 -7.38 -3.79 5.28
N TYR A 176 -8.55 -3.27 5.58
CA TYR A 176 -9.63 -3.99 6.26
C TYR A 176 -10.68 -4.48 5.26
N ASN A 177 -11.20 -5.69 5.50
CA ASN A 177 -12.23 -6.34 4.67
C ASN A 177 -11.86 -6.52 3.18
N SER A 178 -10.57 -6.71 2.89
CA SER A 178 -10.11 -7.00 1.54
C SER A 178 -9.06 -8.09 1.55
N THR A 179 -8.97 -8.85 0.46
CA THR A 179 -7.86 -9.77 0.20
C THR A 179 -6.75 -9.03 -0.58
N ILE A 180 -5.54 -9.57 -0.55
CA ILE A 180 -4.42 -9.03 -1.35
C ILE A 180 -4.78 -9.04 -2.84
N ASP A 181 -5.46 -10.10 -3.31
CA ASP A 181 -5.83 -10.22 -4.72
C ASP A 181 -6.87 -9.17 -5.14
N GLU A 182 -7.88 -8.94 -4.30
CA GLU A 182 -8.88 -7.89 -4.52
C GLU A 182 -8.23 -6.50 -4.53
N TYR A 183 -7.32 -6.24 -3.58
CA TYR A 183 -6.57 -4.99 -3.51
C TYR A 183 -5.72 -4.77 -4.76
N ASN A 184 -4.95 -5.78 -5.18
CA ASN A 184 -4.11 -5.69 -6.37
C ASN A 184 -4.94 -5.47 -7.64
N LEU A 185 -6.11 -6.10 -7.75
CA LEU A 185 -7.02 -5.91 -8.88
C LEU A 185 -7.60 -4.48 -8.90
N GLN A 186 -8.05 -3.95 -7.75
CA GLN A 186 -8.56 -2.60 -7.62
C GLN A 186 -7.49 -1.56 -8.00
N ASN A 187 -6.29 -1.67 -7.45
CA ASN A 187 -5.20 -0.76 -7.79
C ASN A 187 -4.80 -0.83 -9.27
N ALA A 188 -4.82 -2.02 -9.88
CA ALA A 188 -4.55 -2.14 -11.31
C ALA A 188 -5.61 -1.45 -12.17
N VAL A 189 -6.87 -1.42 -11.72
CA VAL A 189 -7.97 -0.69 -12.38
C VAL A 189 -7.83 0.81 -12.17
N GLU A 190 -7.51 1.24 -10.95
CA GLU A 190 -7.34 2.66 -10.62
C GLU A 190 -6.16 3.28 -11.35
N LEU A 191 -5.01 2.58 -11.44
CA LEU A 191 -3.84 3.04 -12.20
C LEU A 191 -4.15 3.24 -13.70
N LYS A 192 -5.07 2.49 -14.28
CA LYS A 192 -5.54 2.71 -15.66
C LYS A 192 -6.35 3.98 -15.84
N ASN A 193 -6.98 4.46 -14.78
CA ASN A 193 -7.85 5.63 -14.76
C ASN A 193 -7.16 6.90 -14.22
N PHE A 194 -5.92 6.82 -13.75
CA PHE A 194 -5.17 7.97 -13.26
C PHE A 194 -4.83 8.93 -14.40
N LYS A 195 -5.66 9.95 -14.60
CA LYS A 195 -5.22 11.20 -15.21
C LYS A 195 -4.48 11.98 -14.12
N VAL A 196 -3.16 12.12 -14.28
CA VAL A 196 -2.37 12.99 -13.40
C VAL A 196 -2.94 14.41 -13.52
N ILE A 197 -3.56 14.90 -12.46
CA ILE A 197 -3.95 16.31 -12.38
C ILE A 197 -2.64 17.05 -12.07
N LYS A 198 -2.17 17.84 -13.04
CA LYS A 198 -1.08 18.78 -12.82
C LYS A 198 -1.61 19.91 -11.92
N TYR A 199 -0.97 20.10 -10.79
CA TYR A 199 -1.08 21.31 -9.99
C TYR A 199 -0.07 22.33 -10.50
#